data_291f838fcd19463694d5dee68da77d12
#
_entry.id   291f838fcd19463694d5dee68da77d12
#
_cell.length_a   1.000
_cell.length_b   1.000
_cell.length_c   1.000
_cell.angle_alpha   90.00
_cell.angle_beta   90.00
_cell.angle_gamma   90.00
#
_symmetry.space_group_name_H-M   'P 1'
#
loop_
_entity.id
_entity.type
_entity.pdbx_description
1 polymer ?
#
loop_
_entity_poly.entity_id
_entity_poly.type
_entity_poly.pdbx_seq_one_letter_code
_entity_poly.pdbx_strand_id
1 'polypeptide(L)'
;CQMANGEGNNTGYLFAKTGEETQKAVVSQSCAGSDFDTQRNLMAADARYGLLSVNINVLDGEELTFGITEPTNGTTWLVFDNFRLSYLDSDIDGIKELTDDLPGMGQNAVYDFYGRRIQSTVLEKGIYIISGKKVLIE
;
A
#
# COMPACT_ATOMS: atom_id res chain seq x y z
N CYS A 1 4.41 10.13 3.86
CA CYS A 1 4.19 11.46 4.44
C CYS A 1 5.53 12.18 4.60
N GLN A 2 5.58 13.45 4.30
CA GLN A 2 6.72 14.34 4.63
C GLN A 2 6.45 15.02 5.97
N MET A 3 7.42 15.02 6.87
CA MET A 3 7.25 15.60 8.20
C MET A 3 8.55 16.27 8.66
N ALA A 4 8.42 17.39 9.34
CA ALA A 4 9.54 18.05 10.00
C ALA A 4 9.09 18.73 11.30
N ASN A 5 9.94 18.67 12.30
CA ASN A 5 9.73 19.32 13.60
C ASN A 5 10.26 20.76 13.61
N GLY A 6 9.66 21.60 14.43
CA GLY A 6 10.25 22.85 14.85
C GLY A 6 11.55 22.65 15.63
N GLU A 7 12.31 23.70 15.76
CA GLU A 7 13.64 23.69 16.40
C GLU A 7 13.60 23.09 17.81
N GLY A 8 14.53 22.17 18.07
CA GLY A 8 14.77 21.60 19.39
C GLY A 8 13.87 20.45 19.82
N ASN A 9 13.00 19.94 18.95
CA ASN A 9 12.13 18.85 19.31
C ASN A 9 12.04 17.75 18.21
N ASN A 10 12.34 16.51 18.59
CA ASN A 10 12.26 15.34 17.72
C ASN A 10 11.20 14.36 18.23
N THR A 11 10.03 14.84 18.59
CA THR A 11 8.99 14.02 19.22
C THR A 11 7.80 13.69 18.33
N GLY A 12 7.62 14.41 17.22
CA GLY A 12 6.58 14.08 16.23
C GLY A 12 6.83 12.73 15.58
N TYR A 13 5.78 11.96 15.34
CA TYR A 13 5.88 10.70 14.63
C TYR A 13 4.65 10.38 13.80
N LEU A 14 4.92 9.65 12.70
CA LEU A 14 3.92 8.93 11.93
C LEU A 14 3.68 7.58 12.60
N PHE A 15 2.43 7.13 12.71
CA PHE A 15 2.12 5.83 13.27
C PHE A 15 1.05 5.09 12.49
N ALA A 16 1.09 3.77 12.61
CA ALA A 16 0.02 2.86 12.24
C ALA A 16 -0.16 1.82 13.36
N LYS A 17 -1.40 1.47 13.63
CA LYS A 17 -1.77 0.50 14.67
C LYS A 17 -2.90 -0.40 14.16
N THR A 18 -2.78 -1.69 14.43
CA THR A 18 -3.83 -2.70 14.23
C THR A 18 -3.73 -3.74 15.35
N GLY A 19 -4.86 -4.16 15.93
CA GLY A 19 -4.84 -5.11 17.04
C GLY A 19 -3.82 -4.74 18.12
N GLU A 20 -2.84 -5.64 18.31
CA GLU A 20 -1.73 -5.45 19.26
C GLU A 20 -0.49 -4.80 18.65
N GLU A 21 -0.41 -4.73 17.31
CA GLU A 21 0.75 -4.21 16.61
C GLU A 21 0.70 -2.68 16.49
N THR A 22 1.85 -2.02 16.73
CA THR A 22 2.01 -0.60 16.49
C THR A 22 3.36 -0.32 15.86
N GLN A 23 3.35 0.33 14.69
CA GLN A 23 4.53 0.78 13.98
C GLN A 23 4.64 2.30 14.06
N LYS A 24 5.86 2.83 14.22
CA LYS A 24 6.15 4.25 14.34
C LYS A 24 7.37 4.65 13.54
N ALA A 25 7.31 5.81 12.92
CA ALA A 25 8.46 6.47 12.31
C ALA A 25 8.59 7.89 12.92
N VAL A 26 9.68 8.13 13.63
CA VAL A 26 9.93 9.39 14.33
C VAL A 26 10.51 10.41 13.36
N VAL A 27 10.06 11.65 13.47
CA VAL A 27 10.58 12.75 12.66
C VAL A 27 12.03 13.03 13.06
N SER A 28 12.95 12.86 12.13
CA SER A 28 14.37 13.13 12.32
C SER A 28 14.81 14.49 11.74
N GLN A 29 13.98 15.08 10.92
CA GLN A 29 14.27 16.36 10.29
C GLN A 29 13.82 17.50 11.20
N SER A 30 14.70 18.44 11.48
CA SER A 30 14.37 19.67 12.17
C SER A 30 14.84 20.88 11.36
N CYS A 31 14.11 21.97 11.43
CA CYS A 31 14.56 23.22 10.86
C CYS A 31 15.59 23.89 11.78
N ALA A 32 16.73 24.20 11.22
CA ALA A 32 17.64 25.17 11.87
C ALA A 32 17.03 26.57 11.74
N GLY A 33 16.39 27.04 12.84
CA GLY A 33 15.73 28.34 12.86
C GLY A 33 14.23 28.24 12.54
N SER A 34 13.47 27.72 13.44
CA SER A 34 12.01 27.76 13.71
C SER A 34 11.06 28.44 12.70
N ASP A 35 11.42 28.52 11.43
CA ASP A 35 10.65 29.22 10.42
C ASP A 35 9.81 28.21 9.59
N PHE A 36 8.50 28.29 9.74
CA PHE A 36 7.54 27.51 8.99
C PHE A 36 7.73 27.61 7.46
N ASP A 37 8.02 28.82 6.96
CA ASP A 37 8.20 29.03 5.52
C ASP A 37 9.44 28.32 4.98
N THR A 38 10.51 28.25 5.77
CA THR A 38 11.72 27.48 5.42
C THR A 38 11.40 25.99 5.30
N GLN A 39 10.65 25.40 6.24
CA GLN A 39 10.23 23.98 6.18
C GLN A 39 9.36 23.71 4.97
N ARG A 40 8.36 24.54 4.73
CA ARG A 40 7.48 24.43 3.57
C ARG A 40 8.28 24.46 2.27
N ASN A 41 9.24 25.37 2.15
CA ASN A 41 10.06 25.53 0.96
C ASN A 41 11.00 24.34 0.76
N LEU A 42 11.59 23.78 1.81
CA LEU A 42 12.41 22.58 1.77
C LEU A 42 11.58 21.35 1.34
N MET A 43 10.39 21.17 1.89
CA MET A 43 9.47 20.11 1.47
C MET A 43 9.03 20.24 0.01
N ALA A 44 8.79 21.46 -0.45
CA ALA A 44 8.41 21.74 -1.83
C ALA A 44 9.58 21.54 -2.82
N ALA A 45 10.80 21.87 -2.41
CA ALA A 45 11.99 21.76 -3.25
C ALA A 45 12.55 20.33 -3.31
N ASP A 46 12.46 19.58 -2.21
CA ASP A 46 12.94 18.21 -2.11
C ASP A 46 11.81 17.27 -1.66
N ALA A 47 11.26 16.51 -2.61
CA ALA A 47 10.20 15.55 -2.35
C ALA A 47 10.59 14.44 -1.34
N ARG A 48 11.87 14.30 -1.02
CA ARG A 48 12.37 13.33 -0.03
C ARG A 48 12.64 13.95 1.33
N TYR A 49 12.60 15.29 1.44
CA TYR A 49 12.86 15.97 2.69
C TYR A 49 11.83 15.57 3.74
N GLY A 50 12.32 15.04 4.87
CA GLY A 50 11.45 14.58 5.95
C GLY A 50 10.53 13.40 5.59
N LEU A 51 10.83 12.63 4.53
CA LEU A 51 9.98 11.51 4.12
C LEU A 51 9.99 10.40 5.17
N LEU A 52 8.80 10.09 5.68
CA LEU A 52 8.54 9.01 6.61
C LEU A 52 7.55 8.01 6.03
N SER A 53 7.76 6.74 6.34
CA SER A 53 6.82 5.67 6.04
C SER A 53 6.78 4.66 7.17
N VAL A 54 5.63 4.04 7.35
CA VAL A 54 5.42 2.87 8.21
C VAL A 54 4.69 1.80 7.40
N ASN A 55 5.07 0.56 7.58
CA ASN A 55 4.38 -0.59 7.01
C ASN A 55 3.82 -1.41 8.17
N ILE A 56 2.59 -1.87 8.04
CA ILE A 56 1.92 -2.69 9.04
C ILE A 56 1.05 -3.74 8.34
N ASN A 57 1.03 -4.95 8.88
CA ASN A 57 0.12 -5.98 8.41
C ASN A 57 -1.24 -5.79 9.09
N VAL A 58 -2.29 -5.83 8.30
CA VAL A 58 -3.68 -5.79 8.79
C VAL A 58 -4.32 -7.12 8.45
N LEU A 59 -4.67 -7.89 9.45
CA LEU A 59 -5.35 -9.18 9.27
C LEU A 59 -6.84 -8.98 8.98
N ASP A 60 -7.46 -10.00 8.42
CA ASP A 60 -8.88 -9.96 8.12
C ASP A 60 -9.71 -9.69 9.39
N GLY A 61 -10.60 -8.70 9.30
CA GLY A 61 -11.44 -8.26 10.42
C GLY A 61 -10.78 -7.31 11.43
N GLU A 62 -9.50 -6.97 11.26
CA GLU A 62 -8.85 -5.97 12.11
C GLU A 62 -9.11 -4.54 11.65
N GLU A 63 -9.15 -3.64 12.63
CA GLU A 63 -9.25 -2.19 12.39
C GLU A 63 -7.85 -1.58 12.29
N LEU A 64 -7.61 -0.78 11.24
CA LEU A 64 -6.41 0.01 11.08
C LEU A 64 -6.61 1.43 11.59
N THR A 65 -5.84 1.84 12.58
CA THR A 65 -5.71 3.23 13.03
C THR A 65 -4.35 3.77 12.59
N PHE A 66 -4.33 4.91 11.93
CA PHE A 66 -3.09 5.55 11.50
C PHE A 66 -3.17 7.06 11.60
N GLY A 67 -2.03 7.71 11.69
CA GLY A 67 -2.01 9.15 11.80
C GLY A 67 -0.66 9.73 12.18
N ILE A 68 -0.72 10.99 12.56
CA ILE A 68 0.41 11.79 12.99
C ILE A 68 0.14 12.22 14.42
N THR A 69 1.14 12.14 15.26
CA THR A 69 1.02 12.63 16.63
C THR A 69 2.29 13.35 17.05
N GLU A 70 2.11 14.32 17.92
CA GLU A 70 3.16 15.01 18.62
C GLU A 70 2.92 14.85 20.13
N PRO A 71 3.89 14.27 20.88
CA PRO A 71 3.77 14.22 22.32
C PRO A 71 3.80 15.65 22.88
N THR A 72 2.75 16.01 23.54
CA THR A 72 2.51 17.37 24.05
C THR A 72 3.51 17.79 25.12
N ASN A 73 4.45 18.65 24.76
CA ASN A 73 5.18 19.47 25.72
C ASN A 73 5.03 20.98 25.43
N GLY A 74 4.03 21.37 24.72
CA GLY A 74 3.43 22.70 24.73
C GLY A 74 4.13 23.83 23.96
N THR A 75 5.30 23.63 23.34
CA THR A 75 6.04 24.74 22.68
C THR A 75 6.54 24.43 21.28
N THR A 76 6.23 23.26 20.74
CA THR A 76 6.77 22.81 19.45
C THR A 76 5.69 22.64 18.43
N TRP A 77 6.02 22.95 17.22
CA TRP A 77 5.15 22.78 16.05
C TRP A 77 5.70 21.71 15.13
N LEU A 78 4.81 21.09 14.41
CA LEU A 78 5.08 20.07 13.42
C LEU A 78 4.46 20.50 12.10
N VAL A 79 5.21 20.38 11.02
CA VAL A 79 4.66 20.49 9.66
C VAL A 79 4.63 19.11 9.00
N PHE A 80 3.59 18.88 8.23
CA PHE A 80 3.48 17.66 7.42
C PHE A 80 2.79 17.95 6.10
N ASP A 81 3.13 17.14 5.09
CA ASP A 81 2.54 17.19 3.76
C ASP A 81 2.57 15.80 3.12
N ASN A 82 1.88 15.66 2.00
CA ASN A 82 1.86 14.42 1.20
C ASN A 82 1.51 13.16 2.00
N PHE A 83 0.53 13.25 2.88
CA PHE A 83 0.03 12.09 3.61
C PHE A 83 -0.65 11.14 2.64
N ARG A 84 -0.20 9.88 2.59
CA ARG A 84 -0.73 8.85 1.70
C ARG A 84 -0.88 7.54 2.44
N LEU A 85 -1.97 6.86 2.17
CA LEU A 85 -2.19 5.47 2.52
C LEU A 85 -2.11 4.65 1.22
N SER A 86 -1.33 3.57 1.24
CA SER A 86 -1.23 2.63 0.14
C SER A 86 -1.46 1.22 0.65
N TYR A 87 -2.28 0.47 -0.05
CA TYR A 87 -2.41 -0.96 0.18
C TYR A 87 -1.30 -1.67 -0.60
N LEU A 88 -0.51 -2.47 0.10
CA LEU A 88 0.52 -3.31 -0.47
C LEU A 88 0.03 -4.75 -0.35
N ASP A 89 -0.53 -5.29 -1.42
CA ASP A 89 -0.82 -6.70 -1.51
C ASP A 89 0.43 -7.43 -1.97
N SER A 90 0.83 -8.47 -1.25
CA SER A 90 1.93 -9.34 -1.67
C SER A 90 1.54 -10.22 -2.87
N ASP A 91 0.25 -10.35 -3.14
CA ASP A 91 -0.32 -11.17 -4.19
C ASP A 91 -0.87 -10.35 -5.36
N ILE A 92 -0.22 -9.21 -5.69
CA ILE A 92 -0.62 -8.40 -6.85
C ILE A 92 -0.17 -9.05 -8.16
N ASP A 93 -0.71 -10.15 -8.50
CA ASP A 93 -0.94 -10.50 -9.89
C ASP A 93 -2.43 -10.66 -10.24
N GLY A 94 -3.30 -10.00 -9.49
CA GLY A 94 -4.70 -9.73 -9.86
C GLY A 94 -5.55 -10.97 -10.16
N ILE A 95 -5.00 -12.15 -10.06
CA ILE A 95 -5.68 -13.41 -10.19
C ILE A 95 -5.39 -14.20 -8.92
N LYS A 96 -6.24 -14.03 -7.88
CA LYS A 96 -6.36 -15.09 -6.90
C LYS A 96 -6.49 -16.38 -7.69
N GLU A 97 -5.58 -17.33 -7.52
CA GLU A 97 -5.89 -18.70 -7.89
C GLU A 97 -7.28 -18.96 -7.33
N LEU A 98 -8.25 -19.09 -8.20
CA LEU A 98 -9.54 -19.64 -7.83
C LEU A 98 -9.23 -21.07 -7.41
N THR A 99 -8.86 -21.23 -6.13
CA THR A 99 -8.75 -22.55 -5.53
C THR A 99 -10.06 -23.28 -5.78
N ASP A 100 -9.98 -24.56 -6.03
CA ASP A 100 -10.97 -25.51 -6.52
C ASP A 100 -12.33 -25.56 -5.78
N ASP A 101 -12.66 -24.59 -4.94
CA ASP A 101 -13.85 -24.56 -4.08
C ASP A 101 -15.11 -23.94 -4.72
N LEU A 102 -15.05 -23.53 -6.00
CA LEU A 102 -16.28 -23.19 -6.71
C LEU A 102 -16.92 -24.49 -7.24
N PRO A 103 -18.08 -24.91 -6.70
CA PRO A 103 -18.77 -26.10 -7.16
C PRO A 103 -19.10 -25.96 -8.65
N GLY A 104 -18.39 -26.71 -9.49
CA GLY A 104 -18.64 -26.77 -10.94
C GLY A 104 -17.49 -26.37 -11.86
N MET A 105 -16.34 -25.90 -11.35
CA MET A 105 -15.13 -25.71 -12.15
C MET A 105 -14.29 -26.99 -12.12
N GLY A 106 -14.55 -27.90 -13.04
CA GLY A 106 -13.69 -29.07 -13.24
C GLY A 106 -12.29 -28.63 -13.67
N GLN A 107 -11.26 -29.35 -13.22
CA GLN A 107 -9.82 -29.13 -13.47
C GLN A 107 -9.40 -28.98 -14.95
N ASN A 108 -10.32 -29.07 -15.91
CA ASN A 108 -10.11 -28.98 -17.35
C ASN A 108 -11.03 -27.97 -18.04
N ALA A 109 -11.45 -26.92 -17.34
CA ALA A 109 -12.26 -25.88 -17.97
C ALA A 109 -11.45 -25.12 -19.02
N VAL A 110 -11.98 -25.06 -20.25
CA VAL A 110 -11.39 -24.32 -21.37
C VAL A 110 -12.22 -23.07 -21.62
N TYR A 111 -11.56 -21.93 -21.75
CA TYR A 111 -12.18 -20.66 -22.09
C TYR A 111 -11.53 -20.05 -23.33
N ASP A 112 -12.32 -19.37 -24.15
CA ASP A 112 -11.79 -18.57 -25.24
C ASP A 112 -11.19 -17.24 -24.72
N PHE A 113 -10.59 -16.49 -25.62
CA PHE A 113 -10.00 -15.18 -25.31
C PHE A 113 -11.03 -14.14 -24.78
N TYR A 114 -12.32 -14.36 -25.02
CA TYR A 114 -13.40 -13.51 -24.53
C TYR A 114 -13.97 -13.98 -23.18
N GLY A 115 -13.38 -15.01 -22.57
CA GLY A 115 -13.82 -15.56 -21.28
C GLY A 115 -15.04 -16.47 -21.37
N ARG A 116 -15.45 -16.90 -22.56
CA ARG A 116 -16.57 -17.84 -22.76
C ARG A 116 -16.07 -19.27 -22.59
N ARG A 117 -16.79 -20.07 -21.80
CA ARG A 117 -16.46 -21.50 -21.62
C ARG A 117 -16.70 -22.27 -22.90
N ILE A 118 -15.70 -23.02 -23.32
CA ILE A 118 -15.78 -23.91 -24.48
C ILE A 118 -16.13 -25.33 -23.99
N GLN A 119 -17.21 -25.87 -24.55
CA GLN A 119 -17.66 -27.21 -24.21
C GLN A 119 -17.25 -28.24 -25.28
N SER A 120 -16.57 -27.81 -26.34
CA SER A 120 -16.12 -28.69 -27.41
C SER A 120 -14.88 -29.48 -27.00
N THR A 121 -14.82 -30.74 -27.41
CA THR A 121 -13.63 -31.57 -27.23
C THR A 121 -12.56 -31.34 -28.29
N VAL A 122 -12.89 -30.61 -29.36
CA VAL A 122 -11.97 -30.22 -30.42
C VAL A 122 -11.85 -28.68 -30.41
N LEU A 123 -10.63 -28.20 -30.22
CA LEU A 123 -10.34 -26.78 -30.25
C LEU A 123 -9.85 -26.36 -31.62
N GLU A 124 -10.41 -25.30 -32.16
CA GLU A 124 -9.94 -24.69 -33.40
C GLU A 124 -8.66 -23.88 -33.11
N LYS A 125 -7.96 -23.48 -34.20
CA LYS A 125 -6.77 -22.60 -34.06
C LYS A 125 -7.14 -21.32 -33.31
N GLY A 126 -6.38 -21.00 -32.28
CA GLY A 126 -6.67 -19.82 -31.50
C GLY A 126 -6.00 -19.80 -30.14
N ILE A 127 -6.28 -18.73 -29.38
CA ILE A 127 -5.79 -18.55 -28.02
C ILE A 127 -6.88 -18.95 -27.04
N TYR A 128 -6.51 -19.81 -26.09
CA TYR A 128 -7.40 -20.34 -25.05
C TYR A 128 -6.79 -20.19 -23.68
N ILE A 129 -7.63 -20.20 -22.66
CA ILE A 129 -7.22 -20.33 -21.26
C ILE A 129 -7.63 -21.75 -20.82
N ILE A 130 -6.64 -22.59 -20.56
CA ILE A 130 -6.81 -23.98 -20.16
C ILE A 130 -6.16 -24.16 -18.79
N SER A 131 -6.95 -24.55 -17.79
CA SER A 131 -6.49 -24.69 -16.40
C SER A 131 -5.75 -23.44 -15.91
N GLY A 132 -6.30 -22.24 -16.21
CA GLY A 132 -5.72 -20.96 -15.82
C GLY A 132 -4.49 -20.51 -16.63
N LYS A 133 -4.03 -21.29 -17.62
CA LYS A 133 -2.86 -20.97 -18.44
C LYS A 133 -3.27 -20.59 -19.86
N LYS A 134 -2.58 -19.56 -20.41
CA LYS A 134 -2.76 -19.18 -21.81
C LYS A 134 -2.08 -20.19 -22.73
N VAL A 135 -2.84 -20.76 -23.66
CA VAL A 135 -2.40 -21.79 -24.62
C VAL A 135 -2.74 -21.33 -26.05
N LEU A 136 -1.79 -21.44 -26.97
CA LEU A 136 -2.00 -21.26 -28.40
C LEU A 136 -2.20 -22.62 -29.03
N ILE A 137 -3.31 -22.81 -29.75
CA ILE A 137 -3.60 -23.97 -30.60
C ILE A 137 -3.32 -23.56 -32.05
N GLU A 138 -2.42 -24.28 -32.73
CA GLU A 138 -1.98 -24.02 -34.11
C GLU A 138 -2.71 -24.90 -35.11
#